data_8a4d998e32cd50104917c01f048b61ab
#
_entry.id   8a4d998e32cd50104917c01f048b61ab
#
_cell.length_a   1.000
_cell.length_b   1.000
_cell.length_c   1.000
_cell.angle_alpha   90.00
_cell.angle_beta   90.00
_cell.angle_gamma   90.00
#
_symmetry.space_group_name_H-M   'P 1'
#
loop_
_entity.id
_entity.type
_entity.pdbx_description
1 polymer ?
#
loop_
_entity_poly.entity_id
_entity_poly.type
_entity_poly.pdbx_seq_one_letter_code
_entity_poly.pdbx_strand_id
1 'polypeptide(L)'
;MNKSILDVFELEDEIIALLEREKHLVLATCFGERITARTMSHVNIGMDIFFQTDKRFLKVEQMVANPKVALCVGNLQIEGIAELRGHPNDEENIEFTSLYKQKHPHSFDMYANIEHEIVVKVMPSLITLWKYVTGKPCRDYLNITEKIAYREYYKLGD
;
A
#
# COMPACT_ATOMS: atom_id res chain seq x y z
N MET A 1 11.76 -1.18 24.82
CA MET A 1 12.00 0.04 24.03
C MET A 1 11.05 1.13 24.51
N ASN A 2 11.53 2.36 24.59
CA ASN A 2 10.67 3.48 24.99
C ASN A 2 9.76 3.86 23.82
N LYS A 3 8.46 3.90 24.08
CA LYS A 3 7.45 4.36 23.14
C LYS A 3 7.18 5.85 23.37
N SER A 4 7.20 6.63 22.29
CA SER A 4 6.78 8.03 22.30
C SER A 4 5.50 8.15 21.47
N ILE A 5 4.48 8.79 22.00
CA ILE A 5 3.24 9.04 21.28
C ILE A 5 3.47 10.10 20.20
N LEU A 6 2.95 9.85 19.02
CA LEU A 6 3.01 10.76 17.87
C LEU A 6 1.63 11.33 17.57
N ASP A 7 1.61 12.45 16.87
CA ASP A 7 0.38 12.97 16.27
C ASP A 7 -0.01 12.10 15.06
N VAL A 8 -1.24 11.59 15.10
CA VAL A 8 -1.77 10.69 14.05
C VAL A 8 -1.82 11.41 12.70
N PHE A 9 -2.30 12.65 12.66
CA PHE A 9 -2.47 13.40 11.41
C PHE A 9 -1.13 13.78 10.77
N GLU A 10 -0.14 14.15 11.58
CA GLU A 10 1.21 14.42 11.07
C GLU A 10 1.86 13.18 10.46
N LEU A 11 1.70 12.01 11.08
CA LEU A 11 2.22 10.76 10.54
C LEU A 11 1.46 10.32 9.29
N GLU A 12 0.15 10.49 9.26
CA GLU A 12 -0.66 10.24 8.05
C GLU A 12 -0.18 11.10 6.88
N ASP A 13 0.03 12.40 7.09
CA ASP A 13 0.51 13.33 6.06
C ASP A 13 1.88 12.90 5.51
N GLU A 14 2.79 12.48 6.40
CA GLU A 14 4.12 11.97 6.01
C GLU A 14 4.00 10.71 5.14
N ILE A 15 3.12 9.77 5.52
CA ILE A 15 2.88 8.53 4.79
C ILE A 15 2.26 8.82 3.42
N ILE A 16 1.25 9.68 3.36
CA ILE A 16 0.58 10.07 2.10
C ILE A 16 1.59 10.71 1.14
N ALA A 17 2.41 11.63 1.63
CA ALA A 17 3.45 12.27 0.81
C ALA A 17 4.45 11.25 0.25
N LEU A 18 4.82 10.25 1.03
CA LEU A 18 5.71 9.17 0.59
C LEU A 18 5.04 8.30 -0.49
N LEU A 19 3.78 7.92 -0.30
CA LEU A 19 3.01 7.15 -1.28
C LEU A 19 2.83 7.90 -2.60
N GLU A 20 2.57 9.21 -2.56
CA GLU A 20 2.42 10.05 -3.75
C GLU A 20 3.71 10.20 -4.53
N ARG A 21 4.84 10.31 -3.83
CA ARG A 21 6.17 10.47 -4.44
C ARG A 21 6.64 9.18 -5.13
N GLU A 22 6.41 8.04 -4.52
CA GLU A 22 6.88 6.75 -5.03
C GLU A 22 5.96 6.22 -6.14
N LYS A 23 6.55 5.80 -7.27
CA LYS A 23 5.78 5.28 -8.41
C LYS A 23 5.40 3.81 -8.26
N HIS A 24 6.22 3.03 -7.58
CA HIS A 24 6.08 1.59 -7.47
C HIS A 24 6.11 1.14 -6.02
N LEU A 25 5.47 0.02 -5.78
CA LEU A 25 5.52 -0.69 -4.51
C LEU A 25 5.73 -2.18 -4.77
N VAL A 26 6.11 -2.92 -3.73
CA VAL A 26 6.09 -4.37 -3.73
C VAL A 26 4.83 -4.85 -3.02
N LEU A 27 4.05 -5.69 -3.71
CA LEU A 27 2.86 -6.34 -3.17
C LEU A 27 3.19 -7.80 -2.84
N ALA A 28 2.99 -8.20 -1.59
CA ALA A 28 3.06 -9.57 -1.15
C ALA A 28 1.66 -10.14 -0.91
N THR A 29 1.40 -11.31 -1.47
CA THR A 29 0.14 -12.05 -1.35
C THR A 29 0.43 -13.47 -0.87
N CYS A 30 -0.54 -14.08 -0.19
CA CYS A 30 -0.38 -15.41 0.40
C CYS A 30 -1.66 -16.21 0.30
N PHE A 31 -1.54 -17.47 -0.08
CA PHE A 31 -2.60 -18.47 0.08
C PHE A 31 -1.98 -19.78 0.52
N GLY A 32 -2.50 -20.35 1.61
CA GLY A 32 -1.87 -21.49 2.27
C GLY A 32 -0.45 -21.15 2.71
N GLU A 33 0.53 -21.95 2.33
CA GLU A 33 1.94 -21.72 2.62
C GLU A 33 2.69 -21.01 1.50
N ARG A 34 1.99 -20.69 0.38
CA ARG A 34 2.60 -20.04 -0.78
C ARG A 34 2.52 -18.52 -0.67
N ILE A 35 3.67 -17.89 -0.45
CA ILE A 35 3.83 -16.44 -0.42
C ILE A 35 4.55 -16.02 -1.70
N THR A 36 4.00 -15.01 -2.38
CA THR A 36 4.63 -14.43 -3.57
C THR A 36 4.64 -12.91 -3.48
N ALA A 37 5.63 -12.26 -4.12
CA ALA A 37 5.76 -10.81 -4.12
C ALA A 37 6.17 -10.31 -5.51
N ARG A 38 5.73 -9.10 -5.88
CA ARG A 38 6.05 -8.45 -7.16
C ARG A 38 5.90 -6.95 -7.07
N THR A 39 6.55 -6.25 -8.00
CA THR A 39 6.42 -4.80 -8.15
C THR A 39 5.10 -4.45 -8.83
N MET A 40 4.42 -3.43 -8.31
CA MET A 40 3.18 -2.88 -8.84
C MET A 40 3.29 -1.37 -9.02
N SER A 41 2.69 -0.86 -10.10
CA SER A 41 2.40 0.57 -10.24
C SER A 41 1.16 0.91 -9.41
N HIS A 42 1.24 1.94 -8.59
CA HIS A 42 0.16 2.27 -7.66
C HIS A 42 -0.21 3.75 -7.70
N VAL A 43 -1.39 4.05 -7.22
CA VAL A 43 -1.84 5.36 -6.77
C VAL A 43 -2.45 5.23 -5.39
N ASN A 44 -2.62 6.34 -4.69
CA ASN A 44 -3.32 6.38 -3.41
C ASN A 44 -4.40 7.45 -3.43
N ILE A 45 -5.45 7.19 -2.68
CA ILE A 45 -6.51 8.16 -2.36
C ILE A 45 -6.53 8.22 -0.83
N GLY A 46 -5.95 9.29 -0.29
CA GLY A 46 -5.62 9.32 1.14
C GLY A 46 -4.66 8.19 1.49
N MET A 47 -5.01 7.39 2.47
CA MET A 47 -4.23 6.23 2.93
C MET A 47 -4.55 4.94 2.18
N ASP A 48 -5.66 4.89 1.45
CA ASP A 48 -6.02 3.72 0.65
C ASP A 48 -5.17 3.64 -0.61
N ILE A 49 -4.71 2.45 -0.93
CA ILE A 49 -3.78 2.20 -2.03
C ILE A 49 -4.50 1.42 -3.12
N PHE A 50 -4.28 1.84 -4.36
CA PHE A 50 -4.94 1.25 -5.53
C PHE A 50 -3.92 0.85 -6.59
N PHE A 51 -4.19 -0.24 -7.25
CA PHE A 51 -3.50 -0.68 -8.46
C PHE A 51 -4.46 -1.44 -9.38
N GLN A 52 -4.05 -1.68 -10.62
CA GLN A 52 -4.79 -2.54 -11.54
C GLN A 52 -3.93 -3.72 -11.95
N THR A 53 -4.58 -4.82 -12.33
CA THR A 53 -3.93 -6.05 -12.75
C THR A 53 -4.90 -6.93 -13.53
N ASP A 54 -4.38 -7.90 -14.28
CA ASP A 54 -5.21 -8.92 -14.91
C ASP A 54 -5.78 -9.87 -13.85
N LYS A 55 -7.11 -10.03 -13.84
CA LYS A 55 -7.82 -10.86 -12.85
C LYS A 55 -7.46 -12.36 -12.92
N ARG A 56 -6.81 -12.81 -14.00
CA ARG A 56 -6.38 -14.20 -14.19
C ARG A 56 -5.03 -14.51 -13.55
N PHE A 57 -4.32 -13.51 -13.05
CA PHE A 57 -2.99 -13.71 -12.46
C PHE A 57 -3.06 -14.31 -11.05
N LEU A 58 -2.00 -15.07 -10.70
CA LEU A 58 -1.87 -15.74 -9.41
C LEU A 58 -2.13 -14.82 -8.21
N LYS A 59 -1.64 -13.58 -8.26
CA LYS A 59 -1.85 -12.62 -7.15
C LYS A 59 -3.34 -12.38 -6.87
N VAL A 60 -4.18 -12.36 -7.91
CA VAL A 60 -5.63 -12.18 -7.75
C VAL A 60 -6.27 -13.43 -7.17
N GLU A 61 -5.90 -14.61 -7.66
CA GLU A 61 -6.33 -15.89 -7.08
C GLU A 61 -5.99 -15.96 -5.59
N GLN A 62 -4.77 -15.56 -5.21
CA GLN A 62 -4.35 -15.52 -3.81
C GLN A 62 -5.16 -14.51 -2.99
N MET A 63 -5.40 -13.29 -3.49
CA MET A 63 -6.18 -12.27 -2.80
C MET A 63 -7.66 -12.63 -2.64
N VAL A 64 -8.24 -13.35 -3.59
CA VAL A 64 -9.61 -13.86 -3.47
C VAL A 64 -9.70 -14.89 -2.34
N ALA A 65 -8.73 -15.79 -2.25
CA ALA A 65 -8.70 -16.83 -1.22
C ALA A 65 -8.28 -16.29 0.16
N ASN A 66 -7.34 -15.30 0.17
CA ASN A 66 -6.87 -14.63 1.38
C ASN A 66 -6.66 -13.14 1.08
N PRO A 67 -7.56 -12.27 1.53
CA PRO A 67 -7.47 -10.83 1.24
C PRO A 67 -6.40 -10.09 2.05
N LYS A 68 -5.77 -10.73 3.02
CA LYS A 68 -4.66 -10.15 3.78
C LYS A 68 -3.43 -10.03 2.90
N VAL A 69 -2.90 -8.81 2.79
CA VAL A 69 -1.74 -8.50 1.96
C VAL A 69 -0.75 -7.64 2.73
N ALA A 70 0.49 -7.61 2.25
CA ALA A 70 1.49 -6.68 2.71
C ALA A 70 2.07 -5.91 1.53
N LEU A 71 2.36 -4.63 1.76
CA LEU A 71 2.97 -3.73 0.79
C LEU A 71 4.27 -3.16 1.36
N CYS A 72 5.25 -2.98 0.50
CA CYS A 72 6.49 -2.31 0.84
C CYS A 72 6.75 -1.17 -0.15
N VAL A 73 6.93 0.04 0.37
CA VAL A 73 7.24 1.25 -0.40
C VAL A 73 8.45 1.92 0.27
N GLY A 74 9.65 1.70 -0.28
CA GLY A 74 10.88 2.12 0.40
C GLY A 74 10.97 1.49 1.79
N ASN A 75 11.08 2.30 2.83
CA ASN A 75 11.11 1.85 4.22
C ASN A 75 9.72 1.78 4.89
N LEU A 76 8.68 1.97 4.11
CA LEU A 76 7.28 1.87 4.57
C LEU A 76 6.79 0.44 4.39
N GLN A 77 6.34 -0.17 5.47
CA GLN A 77 5.66 -1.46 5.47
C GLN A 77 4.19 -1.25 5.78
N ILE A 78 3.32 -1.86 4.99
CA ILE A 78 1.87 -1.73 5.12
C ILE A 78 1.26 -3.12 5.21
N GLU A 79 0.52 -3.38 6.27
CA GLU A 79 -0.37 -4.53 6.38
C GLU A 79 -1.78 -4.06 6.08
N GLY A 80 -2.50 -4.78 5.25
CA GLY A 80 -3.83 -4.35 4.83
C GLY A 80 -4.70 -5.47 4.26
N ILE A 81 -5.89 -5.06 3.85
CA ILE A 81 -6.91 -5.93 3.27
C ILE A 81 -7.16 -5.50 1.83
N ALA A 82 -7.05 -6.44 0.90
CA ALA A 82 -7.34 -6.23 -0.51
C ALA A 82 -8.83 -6.42 -0.81
N GLU A 83 -9.37 -5.52 -1.63
CA GLU A 83 -10.74 -5.55 -2.14
C GLU A 83 -10.73 -5.40 -3.66
N LEU A 84 -11.39 -6.31 -4.37
CA LEU A 84 -11.54 -6.22 -5.82
C LEU A 84 -12.67 -5.23 -6.16
N ARG A 85 -12.39 -4.29 -7.08
CA ARG A 85 -13.25 -3.14 -7.34
C ARG A 85 -13.81 -3.07 -8.76
N GLY A 86 -13.77 -4.14 -9.53
CA GLY A 86 -14.24 -4.16 -10.91
C GLY A 86 -13.25 -3.59 -11.92
N HIS A 87 -13.71 -3.36 -13.14
CA HIS A 87 -12.87 -2.92 -14.26
C HIS A 87 -12.45 -1.43 -14.10
N PRO A 88 -11.24 -1.04 -14.56
CA PRO A 88 -10.79 0.36 -14.49
C PRO A 88 -11.75 1.37 -15.15
N ASN A 89 -12.48 0.96 -16.20
CA ASN A 89 -13.44 1.82 -16.89
C ASN A 89 -14.84 1.87 -16.25
N ASP A 90 -15.07 1.13 -15.18
CA ASP A 90 -16.33 1.22 -14.44
C ASP A 90 -16.47 2.57 -13.75
N GLU A 91 -17.69 3.09 -13.65
CA GLU A 91 -17.99 4.40 -13.08
C GLU A 91 -17.46 4.55 -11.65
N GLU A 92 -17.53 3.49 -10.85
CA GLU A 92 -17.01 3.47 -9.46
C GLU A 92 -15.51 3.69 -9.36
N ASN A 93 -14.75 3.48 -10.44
CA ASN A 93 -13.29 3.59 -10.50
C ASN A 93 -12.80 4.87 -11.19
N ILE A 94 -13.67 5.86 -11.41
CA ILE A 94 -13.34 7.06 -12.18
C ILE A 94 -12.20 7.87 -11.53
N GLU A 95 -12.19 7.99 -10.21
CA GLU A 95 -11.14 8.71 -9.49
C GLU A 95 -9.80 7.96 -9.58
N PHE A 96 -9.79 6.65 -9.35
CA PHE A 96 -8.62 5.81 -9.57
C PHE A 96 -8.07 5.97 -10.97
N THR A 97 -8.91 5.82 -11.98
CA THR A 97 -8.52 5.86 -13.39
C THR A 97 -7.90 7.20 -13.77
N SER A 98 -8.46 8.30 -13.29
CA SER A 98 -7.91 9.65 -13.49
C SER A 98 -6.51 9.80 -12.89
N LEU A 99 -6.32 9.39 -11.64
CA LEU A 99 -5.04 9.45 -10.94
C LEU A 99 -4.00 8.51 -11.56
N TYR A 100 -4.43 7.30 -11.92
CA TYR A 100 -3.55 6.30 -12.52
C TYR A 100 -3.04 6.72 -13.90
N LYS A 101 -3.92 7.26 -14.74
CA LYS A 101 -3.55 7.83 -16.05
C LYS A 101 -2.54 8.97 -15.92
N GLN A 102 -2.68 9.81 -14.90
CA GLN A 102 -1.78 10.93 -14.65
C GLN A 102 -0.40 10.45 -14.18
N LYS A 103 -0.37 9.51 -13.23
CA LYS A 103 0.87 9.01 -12.62
C LYS A 103 1.59 7.98 -13.48
N HIS A 104 0.83 7.11 -14.18
CA HIS A 104 1.33 5.98 -14.98
C HIS A 104 0.72 5.97 -16.38
N PRO A 105 0.94 7.00 -17.21
CA PRO A 105 0.28 7.12 -18.53
C PRO A 105 0.57 5.96 -19.46
N HIS A 106 1.81 5.47 -19.49
CA HIS A 106 2.20 4.35 -20.37
C HIS A 106 1.50 3.04 -19.96
N SER A 107 1.51 2.72 -18.68
CA SER A 107 0.82 1.53 -18.15
C SER A 107 -0.71 1.62 -18.37
N PHE A 108 -1.27 2.81 -18.18
CA PHE A 108 -2.68 3.06 -18.46
C PHE A 108 -3.03 2.77 -19.92
N ASP A 109 -2.26 3.32 -20.86
CA ASP A 109 -2.51 3.15 -22.29
C ASP A 109 -2.38 1.69 -22.73
N MET A 110 -1.47 0.93 -22.12
CA MET A 110 -1.25 -0.48 -22.46
C MET A 110 -2.33 -1.42 -21.90
N TYR A 111 -2.83 -1.18 -20.69
CA TYR A 111 -3.57 -2.21 -19.95
C TYR A 111 -5.00 -1.82 -19.55
N ALA A 112 -5.34 -0.52 -19.46
CA ALA A 112 -6.63 -0.11 -18.90
C ALA A 112 -7.87 -0.60 -19.69
N ASN A 113 -7.72 -0.84 -21.00
CA ASN A 113 -8.81 -1.29 -21.86
C ASN A 113 -8.86 -2.82 -22.05
N ILE A 114 -7.98 -3.57 -21.42
CA ILE A 114 -8.00 -5.03 -21.49
C ILE A 114 -9.22 -5.55 -20.73
N GLU A 115 -9.99 -6.44 -21.33
CA GLU A 115 -11.24 -6.99 -20.76
C GLU A 115 -11.07 -7.57 -19.35
N HIS A 116 -9.91 -8.18 -19.09
CA HIS A 116 -9.64 -8.86 -17.83
C HIS A 116 -8.94 -8.00 -16.77
N GLU A 117 -8.76 -6.71 -17.01
CA GLU A 117 -8.20 -5.80 -16.00
C GLU A 117 -9.19 -5.61 -14.85
N ILE A 118 -8.64 -5.52 -13.64
CA ILE A 118 -9.40 -5.28 -12.42
C ILE A 118 -8.64 -4.31 -11.53
N VAL A 119 -9.38 -3.40 -10.90
CA VAL A 119 -8.85 -2.50 -9.88
C VAL A 119 -8.86 -3.22 -8.55
N VAL A 120 -7.79 -3.09 -7.80
CA VAL A 120 -7.67 -3.59 -6.43
C VAL A 120 -7.44 -2.39 -5.51
N LYS A 121 -8.23 -2.33 -4.45
CA LYS A 121 -8.08 -1.38 -3.35
C LYS A 121 -7.46 -2.12 -2.16
N VAL A 122 -6.40 -1.58 -1.59
CA VAL A 122 -5.84 -2.05 -0.32
C VAL A 122 -6.14 -1.04 0.76
N MET A 123 -6.86 -1.49 1.79
CA MET A 123 -7.17 -0.71 2.99
C MET A 123 -6.16 -1.05 4.07
N PRO A 124 -5.25 -0.13 4.41
CA PRO A 124 -4.26 -0.38 5.46
C PRO A 124 -4.89 -0.59 6.84
N SER A 125 -4.31 -1.48 7.62
CA SER A 125 -4.64 -1.69 9.04
C SER A 125 -3.52 -1.25 9.97
N LEU A 126 -2.28 -1.58 9.61
CA LEU A 126 -1.08 -1.21 10.35
C LEU A 126 0.00 -0.75 9.39
N ILE A 127 0.59 0.40 9.64
CA ILE A 127 1.71 0.94 8.88
C ILE A 127 2.91 1.13 9.79
N THR A 128 4.08 0.69 9.30
CA THR A 128 5.36 0.81 10.00
C THR A 128 6.33 1.56 9.09
N LEU A 129 6.98 2.60 9.61
CA LEU A 129 7.98 3.37 8.89
C LEU A 129 9.33 3.32 9.62
N TRP A 130 10.31 2.67 9.02
CA TRP A 130 11.68 2.71 9.50
C TRP A 130 12.37 4.00 9.07
N LYS A 131 12.95 4.72 10.03
CA LYS A 131 13.68 5.96 9.75
C LYS A 131 14.71 6.30 10.83
N TYR A 132 15.44 7.38 10.58
CA TYR A 132 16.39 7.95 11.53
C TYR A 132 15.91 9.33 11.95
N VAL A 133 15.83 9.57 13.24
CA VAL A 133 15.51 10.87 13.83
C VAL A 133 16.71 11.33 14.66
N THR A 134 17.31 12.45 14.27
CA THR A 134 18.55 12.96 14.89
C THR A 134 19.68 11.92 14.95
N GLY A 135 19.79 11.10 13.88
CA GLY A 135 20.79 10.04 13.79
C GLY A 135 20.47 8.76 14.55
N LYS A 136 19.32 8.69 15.22
CA LYS A 136 18.89 7.50 15.97
C LYS A 136 17.88 6.69 15.14
N PRO A 137 18.12 5.36 14.97
CA PRO A 137 17.18 4.50 14.26
C PRO A 137 15.90 4.32 15.07
N CYS A 138 14.78 4.37 14.36
CA CYS A 138 13.46 4.19 14.98
C CYS A 138 12.44 3.64 14.00
N ARG A 139 11.33 3.18 14.55
CA ARG A 139 10.11 2.83 13.81
C ARG A 139 8.95 3.68 14.30
N ASP A 140 8.27 4.30 13.34
CA ASP A 140 6.97 4.91 13.58
C ASP A 140 5.89 3.90 13.20
N TYR A 141 4.90 3.75 14.06
CA TYR A 141 3.76 2.87 13.88
C TYR A 141 2.48 3.69 13.80
N LEU A 142 1.66 3.39 12.81
CA LEU A 142 0.30 3.91 12.71
C LEU A 142 -0.68 2.74 12.69
N ASN A 143 -1.39 2.55 13.79
CA ASN A 143 -2.52 1.63 13.84
C ASN A 143 -3.78 2.37 13.42
N ILE A 144 -4.26 2.06 12.23
CA ILE A 144 -5.40 2.77 11.61
C ILE A 144 -6.70 2.43 12.31
N THR A 145 -6.88 1.18 12.71
CA THR A 145 -8.09 0.71 13.39
C THR A 145 -8.27 1.39 14.76
N GLU A 146 -7.19 1.47 15.52
CA GLU A 146 -7.20 2.07 16.86
C GLU A 146 -6.97 3.59 16.86
N LYS A 147 -6.56 4.16 15.73
CA LYS A 147 -6.18 5.58 15.56
C LYS A 147 -5.08 6.00 16.54
N ILE A 148 -4.04 5.19 16.62
CA ILE A 148 -2.90 5.39 17.50
C ILE A 148 -1.62 5.48 16.66
N ALA A 149 -0.79 6.47 16.95
CA ALA A 149 0.54 6.61 16.38
C ALA A 149 1.60 6.68 17.48
N TYR A 150 2.69 5.94 17.32
CA TYR A 150 3.78 5.96 18.27
C TYR A 150 5.12 5.65 17.61
N ARG A 151 6.23 6.04 18.28
CA ARG A 151 7.61 5.79 17.87
C ARG A 151 8.30 4.89 18.87
N GLU A 152 9.04 3.91 18.35
CA GLU A 152 9.98 3.12 19.12
C GLU A 152 11.41 3.37 18.61
N TYR A 153 12.30 3.80 19.50
CA TYR A 153 13.72 3.92 19.18
C TYR A 153 14.39 2.56 19.34
N TYR A 154 15.16 2.18 18.32
CA TYR A 154 16.01 1.01 18.36
C TYR A 154 17.27 1.32 19.18
N LYS A 155 17.57 0.47 20.15
CA LYS A 155 18.81 0.57 20.93
C LYS A 155 19.89 -0.21 20.22
N LEU A 156 20.97 0.48 19.85
CA LEU A 156 22.17 -0.16 19.33
C LEU A 156 23.00 -0.66 20.52
N GLY A 157 23.16 -1.99 20.66
CA GLY A 157 24.11 -2.59 21.57
C GLY A 157 23.61 -2.76 23.01
N ASP A 158 22.60 -3.59 23.20
CA ASP A 158 22.36 -4.33 24.46
C ASP A 158 22.89 -5.75 24.31
#